data_450faa21458892afd6f76acaa157d8d0
#
_entry.id   450faa21458892afd6f76acaa157d8d0
#
_cell.length_a   1.000
_cell.length_b   1.000
_cell.length_c   1.000
_cell.angle_alpha   90.00
_cell.angle_beta   90.00
_cell.angle_gamma   90.00
#
_symmetry.space_group_name_H-M   'P 1'
#
loop_
_entity.id
_entity.type
_entity.pdbx_description
1 polymer ?
#
loop_
_entity_poly.entity_id
_entity_poly.type
_entity_poly.pdbx_seq_one_letter_code
_entity_poly.pdbx_strand_id
1 'polypeptide(L)'
;LTIDYNWRGLIALSQKLTPSIGKIDNEEIYYGFGYSGVGVSAAPWTGKQLSKLVFSSNSKDLDISLIYKGLPKKFIFPQLRVFYFKLAVWFYRIKDKFNI
;
A
#
# COMPACT_ATOMS: atom_id res chain seq x y z
N LEU A 1 34.86 -2.61 -0.07
CA LEU A 1 33.67 -3.10 -0.77
C LEU A 1 33.51 -2.30 -2.06
N THR A 2 33.61 -2.96 -3.20
CA THR A 2 33.30 -2.37 -4.51
C THR A 2 31.80 -2.57 -4.78
N ILE A 3 31.10 -1.50 -5.15
CA ILE A 3 29.70 -1.55 -5.55
C ILE A 3 29.65 -1.54 -7.07
N ASP A 4 29.29 -2.65 -7.68
CA ASP A 4 29.25 -2.78 -9.14
C ASP A 4 27.99 -2.13 -9.72
N TYR A 5 26.86 -2.17 -8.99
CA TYR A 5 25.58 -1.62 -9.44
C TYR A 5 24.86 -0.87 -8.32
N ASN A 6 24.27 0.26 -8.65
CA ASN A 6 23.41 1.04 -7.75
C ASN A 6 22.17 1.51 -8.50
N TRP A 7 20.99 1.22 -7.97
CA TRP A 7 19.73 1.62 -8.58
C TRP A 7 18.75 2.16 -7.52
N ARG A 8 17.77 2.94 -7.97
CA ARG A 8 16.73 3.54 -7.12
C ARG A 8 15.37 3.25 -7.73
N GLY A 9 14.36 3.16 -6.87
CA GLY A 9 12.97 3.03 -7.26
C GLY A 9 12.06 3.89 -6.39
N LEU A 10 10.90 4.25 -6.91
CA LEU A 10 9.86 4.93 -6.16
C LEU A 10 8.95 3.89 -5.51
N ILE A 11 8.62 4.12 -4.24
CA ILE A 11 7.68 3.28 -3.48
C ILE A 11 6.43 4.10 -3.20
N ALA A 12 5.26 3.55 -3.56
CA ALA A 12 3.98 4.12 -3.20
C ALA A 12 3.59 3.71 -1.78
N LEU A 13 3.53 4.68 -0.88
CA LEU A 13 3.08 4.48 0.49
C LEU A 13 1.63 4.96 0.63
N SER A 14 0.77 4.11 1.15
CA SER A 14 -0.57 4.49 1.59
C SER A 14 -0.58 4.82 3.09
N GLN A 15 -1.58 5.56 3.56
CA GLN A 15 -1.73 5.84 5.00
C GLN A 15 -1.86 4.56 5.83
N LYS A 16 -2.46 3.52 5.26
CA LYS A 16 -2.68 2.25 5.95
C LYS A 16 -1.46 1.33 5.92
N LEU A 17 -0.47 1.64 5.08
CA LEU A 17 0.71 0.78 4.80
C LEU A 17 0.34 -0.63 4.34
N THR A 18 -0.87 -0.83 3.85
CA THR A 18 -1.40 -2.11 3.36
C THR A 18 -1.90 -1.97 1.94
N PRO A 19 -1.90 -3.06 1.14
CA PRO A 19 -2.51 -3.04 -0.18
C PRO A 19 -3.98 -2.65 -0.14
N SER A 20 -4.45 -2.03 -1.20
CA SER A 20 -5.86 -1.73 -1.42
C SER A 20 -6.39 -2.58 -2.55
N ILE A 21 -7.50 -3.27 -2.32
CA ILE A 21 -8.12 -4.20 -3.27
C ILE A 21 -9.59 -3.83 -3.43
N GLY A 22 -10.07 -3.81 -4.65
CA GLY A 22 -11.48 -3.55 -4.90
C GLY A 22 -11.86 -3.49 -6.38
N LYS A 23 -13.08 -3.06 -6.60
CA LYS A 23 -13.67 -2.76 -7.90
C LYS A 23 -14.09 -1.30 -7.90
N ILE A 24 -13.97 -0.63 -9.03
CA ILE A 24 -14.54 0.72 -9.19
C ILE A 24 -16.05 0.59 -9.38
N ASP A 25 -16.79 1.37 -8.58
CA ASP A 25 -18.24 1.36 -8.64
C ASP A 25 -18.74 1.71 -10.06
N ASN A 26 -19.71 0.95 -10.55
CA ASN A 26 -20.32 1.06 -11.88
C ASN A 26 -19.39 0.76 -13.07
N GLU A 27 -18.18 0.26 -12.85
CA GLU A 27 -17.26 -0.13 -13.93
C GLU A 27 -16.72 -1.54 -13.70
N GLU A 28 -16.35 -2.22 -14.78
CA GLU A 28 -15.72 -3.55 -14.71
C GLU A 28 -14.19 -3.43 -14.53
N ILE A 29 -13.77 -2.47 -13.72
CA ILE A 29 -12.36 -2.21 -13.42
C ILE A 29 -12.05 -2.67 -12.00
N TYR A 30 -11.16 -3.65 -11.91
CA TYR A 30 -10.67 -4.20 -10.65
C TYR A 30 -9.27 -3.69 -10.37
N TYR A 31 -8.97 -3.39 -9.11
CA TYR A 31 -7.69 -2.83 -8.74
C TYR A 31 -7.05 -3.52 -7.53
N GLY A 32 -5.72 -3.59 -7.56
CA GLY A 32 -4.89 -3.99 -6.44
C GLY A 32 -3.58 -3.22 -6.48
N PHE A 33 -3.30 -2.38 -5.49
CA PHE A 33 -2.11 -1.53 -5.45
C PHE A 33 -1.74 -1.08 -4.03
N GLY A 34 -0.66 -0.29 -3.91
CA GLY A 34 -0.26 0.32 -2.64
C GLY A 34 0.49 -0.64 -1.71
N TYR A 35 1.38 -1.45 -2.26
CA TYR A 35 2.10 -2.50 -1.52
C TYR A 35 3.12 -1.99 -0.50
N SER A 36 3.40 -0.70 -0.44
CA SER A 36 4.27 -0.06 0.56
C SER A 36 5.65 -0.73 0.71
N GLY A 37 6.22 -1.23 -0.41
CA GLY A 37 7.52 -1.88 -0.45
C GLY A 37 7.50 -3.41 -0.34
N VAL A 38 6.38 -4.04 -0.02
CA VAL A 38 6.25 -5.51 0.11
C VAL A 38 5.59 -6.17 -1.12
N GLY A 39 5.69 -5.53 -2.30
CA GLY A 39 5.00 -5.98 -3.51
C GLY A 39 5.37 -7.40 -3.95
N VAL A 40 6.61 -7.85 -3.75
CA VAL A 40 7.07 -9.18 -4.15
C VAL A 40 6.22 -10.28 -3.49
N SER A 41 5.90 -10.14 -2.22
CA SER A 41 5.07 -11.11 -1.47
C SER A 41 3.58 -10.79 -1.55
N ALA A 42 3.21 -9.51 -1.54
CA ALA A 42 1.81 -9.09 -1.49
C ALA A 42 1.10 -9.15 -2.84
N ALA A 43 1.80 -8.95 -3.97
CA ALA A 43 1.16 -8.94 -5.29
C ALA A 43 0.56 -10.30 -5.71
N PRO A 44 1.22 -11.45 -5.52
CA PRO A 44 0.61 -12.75 -5.80
C PRO A 44 -0.65 -13.01 -4.97
N TRP A 45 -0.62 -12.66 -3.69
CA TRP A 45 -1.79 -12.77 -2.82
C TRP A 45 -2.93 -11.85 -3.28
N THR A 46 -2.61 -10.60 -3.63
CA THR A 46 -3.58 -9.63 -4.17
C THR A 46 -4.20 -10.13 -5.46
N GLY A 47 -3.40 -10.70 -6.38
CA GLY A 47 -3.89 -11.30 -7.62
C GLY A 47 -4.87 -12.45 -7.36
N LYS A 48 -4.59 -13.30 -6.38
CA LYS A 48 -5.51 -14.36 -5.95
C LYS A 48 -6.84 -13.79 -5.42
N GLN A 49 -6.82 -12.72 -4.66
CA GLN A 49 -8.04 -12.08 -4.17
C GLN A 49 -8.82 -11.40 -5.31
N LEU A 50 -8.13 -10.74 -6.23
CA LEU A 50 -8.75 -10.13 -7.41
C LEU A 50 -9.42 -11.17 -8.31
N SER A 51 -8.80 -12.32 -8.52
CA SER A 51 -9.42 -13.39 -9.31
C SER A 51 -10.74 -13.86 -8.70
N LYS A 52 -10.77 -14.05 -7.39
CA LYS A 52 -12.03 -14.38 -6.67
C LYS A 52 -13.09 -13.29 -6.87
N LEU A 53 -12.70 -12.02 -6.78
CA LEU A 53 -13.62 -10.90 -6.96
C LEU A 53 -14.19 -10.83 -8.38
N VAL A 54 -13.38 -11.11 -9.39
CA VAL A 54 -13.82 -11.17 -10.80
C VAL A 54 -14.81 -12.31 -11.02
N PHE A 55 -14.56 -13.49 -10.48
CA PHE A 55 -15.42 -14.66 -10.69
C PHE A 55 -16.70 -14.63 -9.86
N SER A 56 -16.69 -14.07 -8.65
CA SER A 56 -17.86 -14.04 -7.78
C SER A 56 -18.83 -12.90 -8.09
N SER A 57 -18.40 -11.90 -8.86
CA SER A 57 -19.15 -10.67 -9.14
C SER A 57 -19.68 -9.91 -7.91
N ASN A 58 -19.32 -10.36 -6.71
CA ASN A 58 -19.84 -9.83 -5.46
C ASN A 58 -18.71 -9.52 -4.50
N SER A 59 -18.49 -8.24 -4.22
CA SER A 59 -17.44 -7.77 -3.31
C SER A 59 -17.59 -8.27 -1.86
N LYS A 60 -18.76 -8.81 -1.51
CA LYS A 60 -19.03 -9.39 -0.19
C LYS A 60 -18.38 -10.76 -0.01
N ASP A 61 -18.09 -11.46 -1.10
CA ASP A 61 -17.48 -12.80 -1.07
C ASP A 61 -15.96 -12.78 -0.85
N LEU A 62 -15.37 -11.59 -0.81
CA LEU A 62 -13.97 -11.45 -0.43
C LEU A 62 -13.81 -11.66 1.07
N ASP A 63 -13.30 -12.83 1.45
CA ASP A 63 -12.88 -13.13 2.82
C ASP A 63 -11.52 -12.46 3.13
N ILE A 64 -11.52 -11.14 3.10
CA ILE A 64 -10.37 -10.32 3.46
C ILE A 64 -10.78 -9.25 4.46
N SER A 65 -9.85 -8.89 5.34
CA SER A 65 -10.07 -7.82 6.31
C SER A 65 -10.46 -6.51 5.63
N LEU A 66 -11.35 -5.76 6.27
CA LEU A 66 -11.80 -4.44 5.82
C LEU A 66 -10.65 -3.44 5.57
N ILE A 67 -9.49 -3.67 6.20
CA ILE A 67 -8.30 -2.84 6.00
C ILE A 67 -7.79 -2.85 4.56
N TYR A 68 -8.01 -3.94 3.82
CA TYR A 68 -7.59 -4.08 2.42
C TYR A 68 -8.66 -3.60 1.44
N LYS A 69 -9.92 -3.46 1.88
CA LYS A 69 -11.03 -3.08 1.01
C LYS A 69 -11.06 -1.58 0.74
N GLY A 70 -11.36 -1.24 -0.51
CA GLY A 70 -11.59 0.14 -0.95
C GLY A 70 -10.34 0.96 -1.19
N LEU A 71 -10.54 2.15 -1.72
CA LEU A 71 -9.46 3.08 -2.02
C LEU A 71 -8.84 3.66 -0.74
N PRO A 72 -7.51 3.90 -0.72
CA PRO A 72 -6.87 4.54 0.42
C PRO A 72 -7.34 6.00 0.54
N LYS A 73 -7.45 6.47 1.77
CA LYS A 73 -7.74 7.88 2.02
C LYS A 73 -6.63 8.77 1.48
N LYS A 74 -7.00 9.89 0.89
CA LYS A 74 -6.04 10.90 0.44
C LYS A 74 -5.36 11.55 1.64
N PHE A 75 -4.07 11.86 1.50
CA PHE A 75 -3.37 12.67 2.49
C PHE A 75 -3.93 14.10 2.47
N ILE A 76 -4.07 14.67 3.66
CA ILE A 76 -4.34 16.09 3.82
C ILE A 76 -3.09 16.82 3.31
N PHE A 77 -3.27 17.76 2.36
CA PHE A 77 -2.16 18.46 1.70
C PHE A 77 -1.11 17.54 1.07
N PRO A 78 -1.44 16.85 -0.05
CA PRO A 78 -0.51 15.90 -0.71
C PRO A 78 0.84 16.51 -1.10
N GLN A 79 0.90 17.83 -1.28
CA GLN A 79 2.12 18.56 -1.57
C GLN A 79 3.16 18.46 -0.45
N LEU A 80 2.71 18.29 0.79
CA LEU A 80 3.57 18.18 1.97
C LEU A 80 4.01 16.72 2.27
N ARG A 81 3.78 15.78 1.36
CA ARG A 81 4.10 14.36 1.56
C ARG A 81 5.55 14.10 1.99
N VAL A 82 6.49 14.84 1.42
CA VAL A 82 7.92 14.72 1.77
C VAL A 82 8.19 15.23 3.19
N PHE A 83 7.50 16.29 3.58
CA PHE A 83 7.60 16.83 4.94
C PHE A 83 7.05 15.85 5.98
N TYR A 84 5.88 15.26 5.74
CA TYR A 84 5.31 14.24 6.62
C TYR A 84 6.25 13.03 6.78
N PHE A 85 6.84 12.59 5.67
CA PHE A 85 7.79 11.49 5.71
C PHE A 85 9.05 11.83 6.55
N LYS A 86 9.64 13.01 6.33
CA LYS A 86 10.79 13.47 7.11
C LYS A 86 10.47 13.60 8.60
N LEU A 87 9.29 14.12 8.93
CA LEU A 87 8.83 14.24 10.30
C LEU A 87 8.65 12.87 10.97
N ALA A 88 8.07 11.91 10.27
CA ALA A 88 7.93 10.55 10.77
C ALA A 88 9.30 9.89 11.01
N VAL A 89 10.23 9.99 10.07
CA VAL A 89 11.60 9.46 10.22
C VAL A 89 12.31 10.12 11.40
N TRP A 90 12.18 11.42 11.57
CA TRP A 90 12.76 12.15 12.69
C TRP A 90 12.18 11.69 14.03
N PHE A 91 10.86 11.53 14.11
CA PHE A 91 10.17 11.02 15.29
C PHE A 91 10.65 9.62 15.69
N TYR A 92 10.72 8.71 14.72
CA TYR A 92 11.22 7.35 14.98
C TYR A 92 12.69 7.33 15.38
N ARG A 93 13.53 8.18 14.80
CA ARG A 93 14.94 8.35 15.25
C ARG A 93 15.06 8.75 16.71
N ILE A 94 14.20 9.68 17.16
CA ILE A 94 14.18 10.09 18.57
C ILE A 94 13.73 8.92 19.44
N LYS A 95 12.66 8.25 19.04
CA LYS A 95 12.13 7.10 19.76
C LYS A 95 13.19 5.99 19.93
N ASP A 96 13.87 5.66 18.87
CA ASP A 96 14.94 4.64 18.88
C ASP A 96 16.11 5.06 19.78
N LYS A 97 16.49 6.35 19.77
CA LYS A 97 17.58 6.87 20.59
C LYS A 97 17.26 6.82 22.10
N PHE A 98 16.01 7.00 22.46
CA PHE A 98 15.56 6.98 23.86
C PHE A 98 14.97 5.63 24.29
N ASN A 99 14.98 4.63 23.41
CA ASN A 99 14.50 3.27 23.67
C ASN A 99 13.03 3.22 24.20
N ILE A 100 12.22 4.13 23.69
CA ILE A 100 10.82 4.29 24.09
C ILE A 100 9.90 3.50 23.17
#